data_b518f88abbc4c26743a7aac803c6ab14
#
_entry.id   b518f88abbc4c26743a7aac803c6ab14
#
_cell.length_a   1.000
_cell.length_b   1.000
_cell.length_c   1.000
_cell.angle_alpha   90.00
_cell.angle_beta   90.00
_cell.angle_gamma   90.00
#
_symmetry.space_group_name_H-M   'P 1'
#
loop_
_entity.id
_entity.type
_entity.pdbx_description
1 polymer ?
#
loop_
_entity_poly.entity_id
_entity_poly.type
_entity_poly.pdbx_seq_one_letter_code
_entity_poly.pdbx_strand_id
1 'polypeptide(L)'
;MEKQNNKKKGTFGRLLRYIFQNYRIHLIVVICCIIVSAAASVVQTVFLQRLIDTCILPGLKSGMESVKQPFMQTILSMLTIYAFGVAAAFTYTHLMAIVTQGTLKHLRVDMFDKMQSLPIKYFDTHAHGDIMSTYTNDTDAIRQLIGQSLPMVFQSSLTITVMFLMMIYYSVWMTIIVCLFSALMLTVTKKFGGASSRYMMAQQKSLAREEGFIEEMIQGQKVVKVFCHEEECKKDFDKLNEQLFSDGEMANRYGNSLMPILNNVGNLMYVVLAIVGGLLVYLKAPNLSLSGSGVVTIGVIVSFPGMARQLSQTIGQASMQVAMIAMGLAGASRVFALIDEEPEEDEGYVTLVRAEWGADGVLKETNDKSGIWAWKHPHKADGTVTYTPLKGDIRLEDVDFGYTPEKLVLHDITLYAKPGQKIAFVGATGAGKTTITNLINRFYDIPDGKIRYDGINITKIRKPDLRRSLGVVLQDVNLFTGTVMENIRYGRLDATDEECMAAARLANADDFIQRLPEGYNTMLTGNGASLSQGQRQLISIARAAVADPPVMILDEATSSIDTRTEALVQEGMDNLMMGRTVFVIAHRLSTVRNSKAIMVLDHGHIIERGDHETLIAQKGVYYQLYTGAFELE
;
A
#
# COMPACT_ATOMS: atom_id res chain seq x y z
N MET A 1 17.33 16.65 -7.67
CA MET A 1 17.87 15.41 -8.25
C MET A 1 18.93 14.73 -7.38
N GLU A 2 19.91 15.41 -6.79
CA GLU A 2 20.94 14.78 -5.92
C GLU A 2 20.37 14.18 -4.61
N LYS A 3 19.44 14.84 -3.94
CA LYS A 3 18.81 14.31 -2.72
C LYS A 3 17.96 13.04 -2.98
N GLN A 4 17.31 12.93 -4.14
CA GLN A 4 16.59 11.72 -4.55
C GLN A 4 17.54 10.55 -4.88
N ASN A 5 18.71 10.85 -5.44
CA ASN A 5 19.70 9.82 -5.75
C ASN A 5 20.38 9.24 -4.50
N ASN A 6 20.57 10.05 -3.44
CA ASN A 6 21.11 9.59 -2.16
C ASN A 6 20.09 8.74 -1.37
N LYS A 7 18.79 9.08 -1.38
CA LYS A 7 17.74 8.23 -0.82
C LYS A 7 17.64 6.86 -1.53
N LYS A 8 17.76 6.83 -2.86
CA LYS A 8 17.75 5.58 -3.64
C LYS A 8 18.91 4.63 -3.32
N LYS A 9 20.12 5.16 -3.06
CA LYS A 9 21.28 4.34 -2.64
C LYS A 9 21.05 3.69 -1.25
N GLY A 10 20.39 4.40 -0.34
CA GLY A 10 20.02 3.87 0.97
C GLY A 10 18.96 2.76 0.91
N THR A 11 17.94 2.91 0.03
CA THR A 11 16.84 1.96 -0.13
C THR A 11 17.31 0.60 -0.64
N PHE A 12 18.19 0.56 -1.64
CA PHE A 12 18.74 -0.69 -2.16
C PHE A 12 19.53 -1.46 -1.09
N GLY A 13 20.42 -0.78 -0.38
CA GLY A 13 21.19 -1.39 0.71
C GLY A 13 20.31 -1.90 1.86
N ARG A 14 19.24 -1.17 2.17
CA ARG A 14 18.25 -1.58 3.17
C ARG A 14 17.48 -2.83 2.73
N LEU A 15 17.01 -2.86 1.47
CA LEU A 15 16.31 -4.03 0.92
C LEU A 15 17.20 -5.26 0.91
N LEU A 16 18.44 -5.14 0.45
CA LEU A 16 19.40 -6.25 0.48
C LEU A 16 19.68 -6.74 1.89
N ARG A 17 19.85 -5.83 2.86
CA ARG A 17 20.04 -6.21 4.28
C ARG A 17 18.83 -6.95 4.80
N TYR A 18 17.62 -6.49 4.50
CA TYR A 18 16.36 -7.12 4.91
C TYR A 18 16.25 -8.56 4.37
N ILE A 19 16.57 -8.77 3.09
CA ILE A 19 16.57 -10.10 2.46
C ILE A 19 17.66 -10.98 3.09
N PHE A 20 18.87 -10.42 3.28
CA PHE A 20 20.02 -11.16 3.78
C PHE A 20 19.84 -11.62 5.24
N GLN A 21 19.20 -10.81 6.08
CA GLN A 21 18.91 -11.17 7.47
C GLN A 21 18.00 -12.41 7.57
N ASN A 22 17.00 -12.51 6.69
CA ASN A 22 16.00 -13.58 6.74
C ASN A 22 16.38 -14.83 5.92
N TYR A 23 17.19 -14.67 4.84
CA TYR A 23 17.42 -15.74 3.85
C TYR A 23 18.91 -15.94 3.49
N ARG A 24 19.81 -15.71 4.41
CA ARG A 24 21.28 -15.75 4.19
C ARG A 24 21.76 -17.02 3.49
N ILE A 25 21.37 -18.20 4.00
CA ILE A 25 21.80 -19.48 3.45
C ILE A 25 21.25 -19.69 2.04
N HIS A 26 19.97 -19.39 1.82
CA HIS A 26 19.34 -19.52 0.50
C HIS A 26 20.05 -18.66 -0.55
N LEU A 27 20.42 -17.42 -0.20
CA LEU A 27 21.12 -16.51 -1.11
C LEU A 27 22.51 -17.02 -1.48
N ILE A 28 23.26 -17.60 -0.53
CA ILE A 28 24.58 -18.18 -0.81
C ILE A 28 24.44 -19.33 -1.82
N VAL A 29 23.49 -20.24 -1.59
CA VAL A 29 23.23 -21.35 -2.52
C VAL A 29 22.80 -20.84 -3.89
N VAL A 30 21.92 -19.82 -3.95
CA VAL A 30 21.48 -19.17 -5.19
C VAL A 30 22.67 -18.62 -5.96
N ILE A 31 23.57 -17.88 -5.32
CA ILE A 31 24.78 -17.33 -5.96
C ILE A 31 25.64 -18.45 -6.54
N CYS A 32 25.90 -19.51 -5.77
CA CYS A 32 26.67 -20.67 -6.26
C CYS A 32 25.98 -21.32 -7.47
N CYS A 33 24.68 -21.53 -7.41
CA CYS A 33 23.92 -22.13 -8.51
C CYS A 33 23.91 -21.22 -9.77
N ILE A 34 23.80 -19.90 -9.61
CA ILE A 34 23.90 -18.95 -10.74
C ILE A 34 25.28 -19.02 -11.38
N ILE A 35 26.36 -19.13 -10.60
CA ILE A 35 27.73 -19.28 -11.13
C ILE A 35 27.84 -20.56 -11.97
N VAL A 36 27.35 -21.68 -11.47
CA VAL A 36 27.34 -22.97 -12.20
C VAL A 36 26.51 -22.88 -13.47
N SER A 37 25.32 -22.31 -13.40
CA SER A 37 24.42 -22.15 -14.55
C SER A 37 25.02 -21.21 -15.61
N ALA A 38 25.63 -20.10 -15.21
CA ALA A 38 26.29 -19.18 -16.13
C ALA A 38 27.51 -19.83 -16.80
N ALA A 39 28.32 -20.58 -16.06
CA ALA A 39 29.42 -21.35 -16.63
C ALA A 39 28.92 -22.38 -17.66
N ALA A 40 27.87 -23.13 -17.33
CA ALA A 40 27.29 -24.11 -18.25
C ALA A 40 26.74 -23.47 -19.55
N SER A 41 26.20 -22.25 -19.50
CA SER A 41 25.70 -21.54 -20.69
C SER A 41 26.81 -21.16 -21.70
N VAL A 42 28.04 -20.96 -21.24
CA VAL A 42 29.18 -20.62 -22.09
C VAL A 42 29.82 -21.86 -22.73
N VAL A 43 29.67 -23.01 -22.09
CA VAL A 43 30.28 -24.28 -22.56
C VAL A 43 29.80 -24.69 -23.96
N GLN A 44 28.61 -24.31 -24.36
CA GLN A 44 28.07 -24.62 -25.71
C GLN A 44 29.02 -24.17 -26.84
N THR A 45 29.55 -22.94 -26.72
CA THR A 45 30.42 -22.38 -27.76
C THR A 45 31.80 -23.00 -27.76
N VAL A 46 32.32 -23.28 -26.58
CA VAL A 46 33.60 -24.01 -26.37
C VAL A 46 33.49 -25.45 -26.91
N PHE A 47 32.38 -26.10 -26.66
CA PHE A 47 32.11 -27.46 -27.16
C PHE A 47 32.10 -27.50 -28.68
N LEU A 48 31.42 -26.57 -29.38
CA LEU A 48 31.38 -26.53 -30.82
C LEU A 48 32.78 -26.38 -31.42
N GLN A 49 33.60 -25.48 -30.86
CA GLN A 49 34.99 -25.32 -31.27
C GLN A 49 35.79 -26.60 -31.07
N ARG A 50 35.70 -27.23 -29.88
CA ARG A 50 36.43 -28.45 -29.57
C ARG A 50 35.97 -29.63 -30.46
N LEU A 51 34.68 -29.76 -30.69
CA LEU A 51 34.11 -30.80 -31.55
C LEU A 51 34.67 -30.71 -33.00
N ILE A 52 34.74 -29.49 -33.56
CA ILE A 52 35.27 -29.27 -34.89
C ILE A 52 36.76 -29.58 -34.96
N ASP A 53 37.56 -28.98 -34.04
CA ASP A 53 39.02 -29.04 -34.12
C ASP A 53 39.59 -30.39 -33.69
N THR A 54 38.98 -31.12 -32.73
CA THR A 54 39.52 -32.37 -32.18
C THR A 54 38.83 -33.64 -32.73
N CYS A 55 37.62 -33.51 -33.26
CA CYS A 55 36.86 -34.70 -33.73
C CYS A 55 36.57 -34.64 -35.25
N ILE A 56 35.96 -33.54 -35.77
CA ILE A 56 35.51 -33.49 -37.15
C ILE A 56 36.70 -33.38 -38.11
N LEU A 57 37.57 -32.39 -37.92
CA LEU A 57 38.71 -32.17 -38.83
C LEU A 57 39.70 -33.33 -38.84
N PRO A 58 40.10 -33.92 -37.69
CA PRO A 58 40.94 -35.14 -37.70
C PRO A 58 40.22 -36.36 -38.27
N GLY A 59 38.93 -36.55 -38.01
CA GLY A 59 38.11 -37.64 -38.54
C GLY A 59 38.01 -37.66 -40.06
N LEU A 60 37.94 -36.46 -40.68
CA LEU A 60 37.96 -36.32 -42.13
C LEU A 60 39.32 -36.72 -42.76
N LYS A 61 40.43 -36.61 -42.01
CA LYS A 61 41.77 -36.96 -42.48
C LYS A 61 42.16 -38.40 -42.22
N SER A 62 41.80 -38.93 -41.03
CA SER A 62 42.29 -40.23 -40.51
C SER A 62 41.19 -41.29 -40.40
N GLY A 63 39.96 -41.02 -40.84
CA GLY A 63 38.80 -41.88 -40.69
C GLY A 63 38.08 -41.75 -39.38
N MET A 64 36.79 -42.04 -39.35
CA MET A 64 35.90 -41.80 -38.17
C MET A 64 36.22 -42.75 -37.01
N GLU A 65 36.81 -43.91 -37.24
CA GLU A 65 37.15 -44.82 -36.14
C GLU A 65 38.25 -44.29 -35.22
N SER A 66 39.19 -43.50 -35.73
CA SER A 66 40.30 -42.94 -34.98
C SER A 66 39.86 -41.83 -33.98
N VAL A 67 38.68 -41.22 -34.21
CA VAL A 67 38.14 -40.13 -33.39
C VAL A 67 36.94 -40.54 -32.53
N LYS A 68 36.50 -41.80 -32.58
CA LYS A 68 35.33 -42.30 -31.85
C LYS A 68 35.44 -42.10 -30.35
N GLN A 69 36.60 -42.36 -29.77
CA GLN A 69 36.80 -42.19 -28.32
C GLN A 69 36.83 -40.71 -27.88
N PRO A 70 37.60 -39.79 -28.53
CA PRO A 70 37.53 -38.37 -28.23
C PRO A 70 36.14 -37.78 -28.40
N PHE A 71 35.41 -38.20 -29.44
CA PHE A 71 34.05 -37.78 -29.73
C PHE A 71 33.09 -38.15 -28.58
N MET A 72 33.10 -39.43 -28.14
CA MET A 72 32.26 -39.89 -27.06
C MET A 72 32.58 -39.22 -25.74
N GLN A 73 33.87 -39.00 -25.42
CA GLN A 73 34.29 -38.27 -24.21
C GLN A 73 33.81 -36.81 -24.27
N THR A 74 33.90 -36.14 -25.41
CA THR A 74 33.47 -34.76 -25.56
C THR A 74 31.95 -34.64 -25.37
N ILE A 75 31.16 -35.54 -25.96
CA ILE A 75 29.68 -35.56 -25.79
C ILE A 75 29.32 -35.85 -24.32
N LEU A 76 29.94 -36.85 -23.71
CA LEU A 76 29.63 -37.24 -22.34
C LEU A 76 29.96 -36.11 -21.35
N SER A 77 31.11 -35.44 -21.50
CA SER A 77 31.47 -34.29 -20.69
C SER A 77 30.48 -33.12 -20.83
N MET A 78 30.03 -32.84 -22.06
CA MET A 78 29.02 -31.83 -22.29
C MET A 78 27.66 -32.16 -21.66
N LEU A 79 27.20 -33.41 -21.83
CA LEU A 79 25.96 -33.89 -21.23
C LEU A 79 25.99 -33.71 -19.69
N THR A 80 27.11 -34.06 -19.09
CA THR A 80 27.33 -33.93 -17.63
C THR A 80 27.26 -32.46 -17.21
N ILE A 81 27.97 -31.57 -17.90
CA ILE A 81 27.99 -30.12 -17.57
C ILE A 81 26.58 -29.52 -17.74
N TYR A 82 25.86 -29.89 -18.79
CA TYR A 82 24.47 -29.41 -18.98
C TYR A 82 23.53 -29.96 -17.91
N ALA A 83 23.65 -31.23 -17.53
CA ALA A 83 22.85 -31.81 -16.45
C ALA A 83 23.03 -31.03 -15.15
N PHE A 84 24.28 -30.72 -14.79
CA PHE A 84 24.57 -29.87 -13.63
C PHE A 84 24.05 -28.45 -13.81
N GLY A 85 24.19 -27.87 -15.01
CA GLY A 85 23.66 -26.52 -15.32
C GLY A 85 22.14 -26.43 -15.15
N VAL A 86 21.41 -27.45 -15.66
CA VAL A 86 19.95 -27.52 -15.53
C VAL A 86 19.53 -27.71 -14.07
N ALA A 87 20.20 -28.62 -13.34
CA ALA A 87 19.94 -28.82 -11.91
C ALA A 87 20.19 -27.54 -11.10
N ALA A 88 21.28 -26.82 -11.39
CA ALA A 88 21.58 -25.55 -10.77
C ALA A 88 20.55 -24.48 -11.11
N ALA A 89 20.13 -24.39 -12.39
CA ALA A 89 19.10 -23.44 -12.83
C ALA A 89 17.76 -23.70 -12.11
N PHE A 90 17.33 -24.95 -12.05
CA PHE A 90 16.12 -25.35 -11.33
C PHE A 90 16.22 -24.98 -9.84
N THR A 91 17.34 -25.30 -9.19
CA THR A 91 17.56 -25.04 -7.77
C THR A 91 17.52 -23.55 -7.46
N TYR A 92 18.26 -22.70 -8.20
CA TYR A 92 18.25 -21.27 -7.91
C TYR A 92 16.89 -20.63 -8.17
N THR A 93 16.17 -21.04 -9.21
CA THR A 93 14.83 -20.52 -9.51
C THR A 93 13.86 -20.88 -8.40
N HIS A 94 13.89 -22.13 -7.92
CA HIS A 94 13.04 -22.58 -6.81
C HIS A 94 13.34 -21.82 -5.52
N LEU A 95 14.62 -21.71 -5.16
CA LEU A 95 15.03 -20.97 -3.97
C LEU A 95 14.71 -19.49 -4.05
N MET A 96 14.87 -18.86 -5.23
CA MET A 96 14.48 -17.46 -5.41
C MET A 96 12.98 -17.25 -5.27
N ALA A 97 12.14 -18.22 -5.66
CA ALA A 97 10.69 -18.13 -5.40
C ALA A 97 10.41 -18.12 -3.88
N ILE A 98 11.08 -18.99 -3.11
CA ILE A 98 10.94 -19.01 -1.63
C ILE A 98 11.41 -17.69 -1.01
N VAL A 99 12.60 -17.21 -1.40
CA VAL A 99 13.17 -15.93 -0.89
C VAL A 99 12.23 -14.76 -1.21
N THR A 100 11.75 -14.71 -2.45
CA THR A 100 10.88 -13.60 -2.91
C THR A 100 9.55 -13.59 -2.15
N GLN A 101 8.84 -14.72 -2.15
CA GLN A 101 7.52 -14.78 -1.49
C GLN A 101 7.62 -14.63 0.02
N GLY A 102 8.66 -15.20 0.62
CA GLY A 102 8.91 -15.05 2.05
C GLY A 102 9.25 -13.60 2.44
N THR A 103 10.07 -12.90 1.64
CA THR A 103 10.36 -11.48 1.85
C THR A 103 9.09 -10.63 1.75
N LEU A 104 8.24 -10.87 0.73
CA LEU A 104 6.97 -10.15 0.57
C LEU A 104 6.00 -10.43 1.72
N LYS A 105 5.97 -11.68 2.23
CA LYS A 105 5.17 -12.01 3.41
C LYS A 105 5.58 -11.14 4.60
N HIS A 106 6.88 -11.08 4.92
CA HIS A 106 7.37 -10.26 6.02
C HIS A 106 7.09 -8.77 5.81
N LEU A 107 7.36 -8.23 4.61
CA LEU A 107 7.07 -6.83 4.31
C LEU A 107 5.58 -6.48 4.49
N ARG A 108 4.66 -7.37 4.04
CA ARG A 108 3.22 -7.15 4.22
C ARG A 108 2.80 -7.16 5.68
N VAL A 109 3.40 -8.03 6.50
CA VAL A 109 3.15 -8.04 7.95
C VAL A 109 3.66 -6.75 8.57
N ASP A 110 4.92 -6.36 8.30
CA ASP A 110 5.51 -5.13 8.85
C ASP A 110 4.71 -3.87 8.45
N MET A 111 4.24 -3.82 7.19
CA MET A 111 3.38 -2.74 6.70
C MET A 111 2.03 -2.71 7.42
N PHE A 112 1.40 -3.87 7.61
CA PHE A 112 0.09 -3.97 8.24
C PHE A 112 0.16 -3.61 9.73
N ASP A 113 1.16 -4.14 10.44
CA ASP A 113 1.39 -3.82 11.85
C ASP A 113 1.65 -2.31 12.03
N LYS A 114 2.45 -1.74 11.10
CA LYS A 114 2.70 -0.31 11.10
C LYS A 114 1.41 0.49 10.85
N MET A 115 0.63 0.13 9.84
CA MET A 115 -0.63 0.80 9.51
C MET A 115 -1.58 0.83 10.71
N GLN A 116 -1.65 -0.28 11.49
CA GLN A 116 -2.49 -0.32 12.71
C GLN A 116 -2.00 0.61 13.83
N SER A 117 -0.72 0.99 13.81
CA SER A 117 -0.12 1.89 14.81
C SER A 117 -0.14 3.37 14.41
N LEU A 118 -0.58 3.71 13.19
CA LEU A 118 -0.56 5.09 12.70
C LEU A 118 -1.71 5.93 13.27
N PRO A 119 -1.48 7.25 13.48
CA PRO A 119 -2.53 8.18 13.88
C PRO A 119 -3.57 8.39 12.77
N ILE A 120 -4.80 8.75 13.16
CA ILE A 120 -5.87 9.08 12.21
C ILE A 120 -5.45 10.17 11.21
N LYS A 121 -4.64 11.13 11.65
CA LYS A 121 -4.06 12.17 10.78
C LYS A 121 -3.42 11.61 9.51
N TYR A 122 -2.78 10.45 9.58
CA TYR A 122 -2.17 9.83 8.41
C TYR A 122 -3.23 9.46 7.36
N PHE A 123 -4.33 8.88 7.79
CA PHE A 123 -5.43 8.46 6.90
C PHE A 123 -6.22 9.64 6.35
N ASP A 124 -6.33 10.73 7.11
CA ASP A 124 -7.00 11.96 6.66
C ASP A 124 -6.17 12.75 5.63
N THR A 125 -4.83 12.58 5.65
CA THR A 125 -3.91 13.30 4.75
C THR A 125 -3.45 12.50 3.55
N HIS A 126 -3.69 11.18 3.51
CA HIS A 126 -3.29 10.30 2.41
C HIS A 126 -4.53 9.65 1.77
N ALA A 127 -4.59 9.66 0.46
CA ALA A 127 -5.67 8.99 -0.26
C ALA A 127 -5.62 7.46 -0.01
N HIS A 128 -6.77 6.85 0.27
CA HIS A 128 -6.86 5.39 0.50
C HIS A 128 -6.32 4.59 -0.69
N GLY A 129 -6.50 5.09 -1.93
CA GLY A 129 -5.95 4.50 -3.13
C GLY A 129 -4.42 4.46 -3.16
N ASP A 130 -3.74 5.50 -2.67
CA ASP A 130 -2.28 5.55 -2.60
C ASP A 130 -1.74 4.53 -1.58
N ILE A 131 -2.40 4.43 -0.41
CA ILE A 131 -2.07 3.43 0.60
C ILE A 131 -2.26 2.02 0.02
N MET A 132 -3.38 1.77 -0.65
CA MET A 132 -3.67 0.48 -1.28
C MET A 132 -2.69 0.14 -2.40
N SER A 133 -2.28 1.12 -3.21
CA SER A 133 -1.27 0.97 -4.25
C SER A 133 0.08 0.51 -3.68
N THR A 134 0.43 0.93 -2.45
CA THR A 134 1.65 0.45 -1.77
C THR A 134 1.57 -1.04 -1.44
N TYR A 135 0.39 -1.56 -1.05
CA TYR A 135 0.18 -3.00 -0.79
C TYR A 135 0.12 -3.84 -2.07
N THR A 136 -0.29 -3.29 -3.19
CA THR A 136 -0.49 -4.00 -4.47
C THR A 136 0.66 -3.76 -5.43
N ASN A 137 0.69 -2.59 -6.07
CA ASN A 137 1.61 -2.26 -7.15
C ASN A 137 3.07 -2.20 -6.69
N ASP A 138 3.34 -1.59 -5.52
CA ASP A 138 4.71 -1.45 -5.01
C ASP A 138 5.27 -2.78 -4.53
N THR A 139 4.46 -3.60 -3.86
CA THR A 139 4.89 -4.95 -3.47
C THR A 139 5.11 -5.85 -4.69
N ASP A 140 4.33 -5.69 -5.78
CA ASP A 140 4.56 -6.43 -7.02
C ASP A 140 5.83 -5.98 -7.74
N ALA A 141 6.11 -4.69 -7.76
CA ALA A 141 7.37 -4.15 -8.29
C ALA A 141 8.59 -4.68 -7.50
N ILE A 142 8.50 -4.80 -6.18
CA ILE A 142 9.54 -5.42 -5.33
C ILE A 142 9.65 -6.92 -5.66
N ARG A 143 8.54 -7.62 -5.87
CA ARG A 143 8.53 -9.03 -6.28
C ARG A 143 9.32 -9.25 -7.56
N GLN A 144 9.09 -8.42 -8.58
CA GLN A 144 9.80 -8.50 -9.85
C GLN A 144 11.28 -8.14 -9.69
N LEU A 145 11.60 -7.14 -8.86
CA LEU A 145 12.97 -6.76 -8.56
C LEU A 145 13.75 -7.93 -7.94
N ILE A 146 13.22 -8.53 -6.85
CA ILE A 146 13.91 -9.59 -6.11
C ILE A 146 13.91 -10.91 -6.92
N GLY A 147 12.75 -11.29 -7.47
CA GLY A 147 12.55 -12.59 -8.10
C GLY A 147 13.18 -12.74 -9.48
N GLN A 148 13.27 -11.65 -10.23
CA GLN A 148 13.70 -11.68 -11.63
C GLN A 148 14.89 -10.77 -11.90
N SER A 149 14.77 -9.47 -11.58
CA SER A 149 15.75 -8.49 -12.05
C SER A 149 17.12 -8.64 -11.40
N LEU A 150 17.20 -8.82 -10.08
CA LEU A 150 18.48 -9.00 -9.38
C LEU A 150 19.21 -10.27 -9.81
N PRO A 151 18.58 -11.47 -9.81
CA PRO A 151 19.23 -12.69 -10.30
C PRO A 151 19.68 -12.58 -11.76
N MET A 152 18.82 -12.02 -12.62
CA MET A 152 19.12 -11.90 -14.05
C MET A 152 20.29 -10.96 -14.33
N VAL A 153 20.37 -9.81 -13.65
CA VAL A 153 21.51 -8.88 -13.79
C VAL A 153 22.79 -9.52 -13.29
N PHE A 154 22.74 -10.24 -12.16
CA PHE A 154 23.90 -10.94 -11.64
C PHE A 154 24.38 -12.04 -12.61
N GLN A 155 23.46 -12.88 -13.10
CA GLN A 155 23.75 -13.92 -14.10
C GLN A 155 24.28 -13.32 -15.40
N SER A 156 23.65 -12.28 -15.92
CA SER A 156 24.07 -11.61 -17.16
C SER A 156 25.46 -11.00 -17.02
N SER A 157 25.75 -10.33 -15.91
CA SER A 157 27.07 -9.75 -15.66
C SER A 157 28.16 -10.81 -15.62
N LEU A 158 27.89 -11.94 -15.00
CA LEU A 158 28.84 -13.06 -14.95
C LEU A 158 29.03 -13.67 -16.35
N THR A 159 27.93 -13.94 -17.08
CA THR A 159 27.98 -14.48 -18.44
C THR A 159 28.74 -13.55 -19.38
N ILE A 160 28.47 -12.24 -19.36
CA ILE A 160 29.18 -11.25 -20.16
C ILE A 160 30.69 -11.29 -19.85
N THR A 161 31.07 -11.31 -18.57
CA THR A 161 32.47 -11.35 -18.14
C THR A 161 33.17 -12.61 -18.64
N VAL A 162 32.57 -13.78 -18.42
CA VAL A 162 33.14 -15.06 -18.85
C VAL A 162 33.25 -15.13 -20.39
N MET A 163 32.20 -14.74 -21.10
CA MET A 163 32.21 -14.69 -22.58
C MET A 163 33.30 -13.77 -23.11
N PHE A 164 33.44 -12.58 -22.55
CA PHE A 164 34.46 -11.62 -22.97
C PHE A 164 35.89 -12.16 -22.74
N LEU A 165 36.13 -12.79 -21.59
CA LEU A 165 37.41 -13.44 -21.31
C LEU A 165 37.69 -14.60 -22.29
N MET A 166 36.69 -15.41 -22.61
CA MET A 166 36.82 -16.49 -23.59
C MET A 166 37.07 -15.97 -25.00
N MET A 167 36.45 -14.86 -25.40
CA MET A 167 36.72 -14.24 -26.69
C MET A 167 38.17 -13.74 -26.81
N ILE A 168 38.70 -13.09 -25.78
CA ILE A 168 40.13 -12.68 -25.73
C ILE A 168 41.03 -13.91 -25.75
N TYR A 169 40.63 -15.01 -25.04
CA TYR A 169 41.40 -16.25 -25.03
C TYR A 169 41.56 -16.85 -26.44
N TYR A 170 40.51 -16.77 -27.28
CA TYR A 170 40.59 -17.31 -28.64
C TYR A 170 41.18 -16.37 -29.68
N SER A 171 40.82 -15.08 -29.69
CA SER A 171 41.36 -14.12 -30.64
C SER A 171 41.09 -12.67 -30.22
N VAL A 172 42.14 -11.90 -29.99
CA VAL A 172 42.03 -10.48 -29.65
C VAL A 172 41.52 -9.67 -30.85
N TRP A 173 41.97 -9.99 -32.08
CA TRP A 173 41.55 -9.28 -33.30
C TRP A 173 40.03 -9.37 -33.53
N MET A 174 39.46 -10.57 -33.41
CA MET A 174 38.01 -10.76 -33.53
C MET A 174 37.26 -10.10 -32.38
N THR A 175 37.82 -10.11 -31.16
CA THR A 175 37.22 -9.44 -30.00
C THR A 175 37.12 -7.93 -30.19
N ILE A 176 38.13 -7.28 -30.80
CA ILE A 176 38.09 -5.83 -31.12
C ILE A 176 36.87 -5.53 -32.04
N ILE A 177 36.62 -6.36 -33.04
CA ILE A 177 35.47 -6.20 -33.93
C ILE A 177 34.17 -6.27 -33.14
N VAL A 178 34.04 -7.27 -32.25
CA VAL A 178 32.85 -7.40 -31.38
C VAL A 178 32.68 -6.18 -30.48
N CYS A 179 33.76 -5.62 -29.93
CA CYS A 179 33.69 -4.41 -29.13
C CYS A 179 33.18 -3.20 -29.95
N LEU A 180 33.65 -3.04 -31.21
CA LEU A 180 33.18 -1.97 -32.10
C LEU A 180 31.67 -2.11 -32.40
N PHE A 181 31.21 -3.31 -32.74
CA PHE A 181 29.78 -3.57 -32.99
C PHE A 181 28.96 -3.43 -31.71
N SER A 182 29.46 -3.85 -30.55
CA SER A 182 28.80 -3.66 -29.27
C SER A 182 28.66 -2.16 -28.92
N ALA A 183 29.68 -1.35 -29.17
CA ALA A 183 29.59 0.09 -29.01
C ALA A 183 28.56 0.73 -29.97
N LEU A 184 28.49 0.26 -31.21
CA LEU A 184 27.46 0.67 -32.18
C LEU A 184 26.06 0.29 -31.65
N MET A 185 25.86 -0.94 -31.17
CA MET A 185 24.59 -1.40 -30.57
C MET A 185 24.17 -0.54 -29.37
N LEU A 186 25.10 -0.23 -28.47
CA LEU A 186 24.83 0.64 -27.32
C LEU A 186 24.43 2.06 -27.76
N THR A 187 25.05 2.60 -28.80
CA THR A 187 24.71 3.91 -29.36
C THR A 187 23.28 3.90 -29.97
N VAL A 188 22.95 2.86 -30.74
CA VAL A 188 21.60 2.65 -31.30
C VAL A 188 20.58 2.52 -30.17
N THR A 189 20.86 1.68 -29.17
CA THR A 189 19.98 1.48 -28.00
C THR A 189 19.75 2.79 -27.25
N LYS A 190 20.79 3.59 -27.02
CA LYS A 190 20.64 4.89 -26.35
C LYS A 190 19.76 5.86 -27.15
N LYS A 191 19.91 5.91 -28.46
CA LYS A 191 19.13 6.82 -29.33
C LYS A 191 17.67 6.37 -29.47
N PHE A 192 17.44 5.13 -29.89
CA PHE A 192 16.09 4.59 -30.12
C PHE A 192 15.36 4.25 -28.81
N GLY A 193 16.05 3.67 -27.83
CA GLY A 193 15.48 3.36 -26.53
C GLY A 193 15.12 4.60 -25.73
N GLY A 194 15.93 5.66 -25.82
CA GLY A 194 15.62 6.94 -25.20
C GLY A 194 14.39 7.62 -25.80
N ALA A 195 14.23 7.55 -27.14
CA ALA A 195 13.04 8.03 -27.83
C ALA A 195 11.81 7.17 -27.46
N SER A 196 11.94 5.86 -27.51
CA SER A 196 10.88 4.92 -27.10
C SER A 196 10.40 5.19 -25.68
N SER A 197 11.30 5.31 -24.70
CA SER A 197 10.95 5.61 -23.31
C SER A 197 10.17 6.92 -23.16
N ARG A 198 10.58 7.97 -23.89
CA ARG A 198 9.87 9.26 -23.85
C ARG A 198 8.45 9.15 -24.40
N TYR A 199 8.28 8.48 -25.54
CA TYR A 199 6.95 8.33 -26.14
C TYR A 199 6.08 7.34 -25.37
N MET A 200 6.64 6.28 -24.77
CA MET A 200 5.89 5.40 -23.85
C MET A 200 5.36 6.16 -22.63
N MET A 201 6.15 7.10 -22.07
CA MET A 201 5.65 7.95 -20.98
C MET A 201 4.55 8.90 -21.46
N ALA A 202 4.63 9.43 -22.68
CA ALA A 202 3.57 10.26 -23.26
C ALA A 202 2.28 9.44 -23.47
N GLN A 203 2.39 8.26 -24.07
CA GLN A 203 1.28 7.31 -24.25
C GLN A 203 0.62 6.97 -22.91
N GLN A 204 1.41 6.66 -21.86
CA GLN A 204 0.87 6.33 -20.54
C GLN A 204 0.09 7.51 -19.93
N LYS A 205 0.57 8.75 -20.17
CA LYS A 205 -0.12 9.95 -19.72
C LYS A 205 -1.43 10.20 -20.49
N SER A 206 -1.44 9.93 -21.79
CA SER A 206 -2.65 10.07 -22.63
C SER A 206 -3.67 8.98 -22.29
N LEU A 207 -3.22 7.74 -22.04
CA LEU A 207 -4.06 6.65 -21.56
C LEU A 207 -4.73 7.00 -20.21
N ALA A 208 -3.98 7.49 -19.24
CA ALA A 208 -4.53 7.88 -17.95
C ALA A 208 -5.57 9.02 -18.04
N ARG A 209 -5.43 9.93 -19.03
CA ARG A 209 -6.43 10.97 -19.27
C ARG A 209 -7.71 10.40 -19.88
N GLU A 210 -7.56 9.47 -20.83
CA GLU A 210 -8.71 8.80 -21.45
C GLU A 210 -9.46 7.94 -20.43
N GLU A 211 -8.74 7.15 -19.62
CA GLU A 211 -9.32 6.33 -18.54
C GLU A 211 -10.08 7.20 -17.53
N GLY A 212 -9.50 8.34 -17.10
CA GLY A 212 -10.17 9.28 -16.21
C GLY A 212 -11.43 9.88 -16.81
N PHE A 213 -11.42 10.22 -18.11
CA PHE A 213 -12.62 10.69 -18.80
C PHE A 213 -13.69 9.61 -18.89
N ILE A 214 -13.32 8.37 -19.20
CA ILE A 214 -14.26 7.23 -19.24
C ILE A 214 -14.89 7.02 -17.86
N GLU A 215 -14.09 7.05 -16.79
CA GLU A 215 -14.59 6.91 -15.41
C GLU A 215 -15.59 8.00 -15.06
N GLU A 216 -15.27 9.26 -15.38
CA GLU A 216 -16.16 10.41 -15.18
C GLU A 216 -17.48 10.23 -15.94
N MET A 217 -17.42 9.80 -17.21
CA MET A 217 -18.62 9.56 -18.03
C MET A 217 -19.45 8.40 -17.51
N ILE A 218 -18.84 7.32 -17.02
CA ILE A 218 -19.57 6.20 -16.41
C ILE A 218 -20.30 6.66 -15.14
N GLN A 219 -19.65 7.40 -14.27
CA GLN A 219 -20.24 7.93 -13.04
C GLN A 219 -21.34 8.95 -13.35
N GLY A 220 -21.09 9.84 -14.33
CA GLY A 220 -22.00 10.88 -14.78
C GLY A 220 -23.05 10.44 -15.80
N GLN A 221 -23.14 9.15 -16.16
CA GLN A 221 -23.96 8.70 -17.30
C GLN A 221 -25.45 9.11 -17.21
N LYS A 222 -26.01 9.14 -16.00
CA LYS A 222 -27.39 9.63 -15.79
C LYS A 222 -27.54 11.11 -16.17
N VAL A 223 -26.55 11.92 -15.85
CA VAL A 223 -26.52 13.37 -16.16
C VAL A 223 -26.39 13.56 -17.67
N VAL A 224 -25.45 12.85 -18.31
CA VAL A 224 -25.27 12.87 -19.77
C VAL A 224 -26.59 12.55 -20.47
N LYS A 225 -27.31 11.51 -20.02
CA LYS A 225 -28.61 11.10 -20.59
C LYS A 225 -29.72 12.11 -20.39
N VAL A 226 -29.84 12.70 -19.18
CA VAL A 226 -30.89 13.69 -18.86
C VAL A 226 -30.73 14.97 -19.70
N PHE A 227 -29.48 15.40 -19.93
CA PHE A 227 -29.20 16.61 -20.69
C PHE A 227 -28.95 16.36 -22.19
N CYS A 228 -29.03 15.07 -22.67
CA CYS A 228 -28.84 14.69 -24.08
C CYS A 228 -27.48 15.14 -24.64
N HIS A 229 -26.40 15.03 -23.86
CA HIS A 229 -25.06 15.48 -24.23
C HIS A 229 -24.16 14.33 -24.81
N GLU A 230 -24.75 13.21 -25.26
CA GLU A 230 -23.99 12.05 -25.75
C GLU A 230 -23.08 12.39 -26.94
N GLU A 231 -23.57 13.22 -27.88
CA GLU A 231 -22.78 13.58 -29.07
C GLU A 231 -21.57 14.50 -28.72
N GLU A 232 -21.73 15.34 -27.71
CA GLU A 232 -20.64 16.20 -27.22
C GLU A 232 -19.59 15.37 -26.49
N CYS A 233 -20.03 14.46 -25.62
CA CYS A 233 -19.12 13.51 -24.93
C CYS A 233 -18.34 12.62 -25.92
N LYS A 234 -18.97 12.17 -27.02
CA LYS A 234 -18.27 11.44 -28.09
C LYS A 234 -17.18 12.26 -28.76
N LYS A 235 -17.47 13.54 -29.09
CA LYS A 235 -16.47 14.42 -29.70
C LYS A 235 -15.28 14.69 -28.77
N ASP A 236 -15.51 14.80 -27.47
CA ASP A 236 -14.44 15.02 -26.51
C ASP A 236 -13.63 13.73 -26.29
N PHE A 237 -14.30 12.58 -26.26
CA PHE A 237 -13.63 11.28 -26.28
C PHE A 237 -12.76 11.09 -27.52
N ASP A 238 -13.28 11.41 -28.72
CA ASP A 238 -12.54 11.28 -29.98
C ASP A 238 -11.22 12.10 -29.96
N LYS A 239 -11.23 13.31 -29.38
CA LYS A 239 -10.02 14.12 -29.22
C LYS A 239 -8.97 13.44 -28.34
N LEU A 240 -9.41 12.86 -27.22
CA LEU A 240 -8.52 12.16 -26.28
C LEU A 240 -7.96 10.88 -26.92
N ASN A 241 -8.82 10.12 -27.60
CA ASN A 241 -8.45 8.89 -28.29
C ASN A 241 -7.49 9.15 -29.47
N GLU A 242 -7.68 10.23 -30.23
CA GLU A 242 -6.75 10.64 -31.30
C GLU A 242 -5.36 11.01 -30.73
N GLN A 243 -5.33 11.70 -29.58
CA GLN A 243 -4.07 11.99 -28.88
C GLN A 243 -3.40 10.72 -28.40
N LEU A 244 -4.15 9.77 -27.82
CA LEU A 244 -3.64 8.46 -27.40
C LEU A 244 -3.12 7.65 -28.59
N PHE A 245 -3.85 7.66 -29.70
CA PHE A 245 -3.42 7.03 -30.95
C PHE A 245 -2.08 7.59 -31.43
N SER A 246 -1.94 8.91 -31.50
CA SER A 246 -0.70 9.56 -31.95
C SER A 246 0.50 9.24 -31.05
N ASP A 247 0.32 9.32 -29.74
CA ASP A 247 1.38 8.99 -28.76
C ASP A 247 1.71 7.51 -28.78
N GLY A 248 0.70 6.64 -28.94
CA GLY A 248 0.83 5.19 -29.05
C GLY A 248 1.53 4.75 -30.34
N GLU A 249 1.21 5.37 -31.47
CA GLU A 249 1.87 5.10 -32.76
C GLU A 249 3.36 5.39 -32.64
N MET A 250 3.72 6.56 -32.10
CA MET A 250 5.13 6.95 -31.90
C MET A 250 5.86 6.02 -30.92
N ALA A 251 5.22 5.67 -29.78
CA ALA A 251 5.78 4.76 -28.80
C ALA A 251 6.10 3.39 -29.41
N ASN A 252 5.13 2.82 -30.15
CA ASN A 252 5.28 1.53 -30.82
C ASN A 252 6.26 1.57 -31.99
N ARG A 253 6.28 2.65 -32.77
CA ARG A 253 7.22 2.84 -33.87
C ARG A 253 8.67 2.76 -33.40
N TYR A 254 9.03 3.52 -32.35
CA TYR A 254 10.39 3.47 -31.79
C TYR A 254 10.66 2.18 -30.99
N GLY A 255 9.70 1.68 -30.24
CA GLY A 255 9.83 0.46 -29.42
C GLY A 255 10.03 -0.78 -30.28
N ASN A 256 9.14 -0.99 -31.25
CA ASN A 256 9.17 -2.19 -32.09
C ASN A 256 10.28 -2.16 -33.15
N SER A 257 10.82 -0.99 -33.50
CA SER A 257 11.95 -0.89 -34.44
C SER A 257 13.29 -1.24 -33.81
N LEU A 258 13.43 -1.13 -32.49
CA LEU A 258 14.72 -1.31 -31.80
C LEU A 258 15.27 -2.73 -31.96
N MET A 259 14.44 -3.76 -31.69
CA MET A 259 14.88 -5.15 -31.75
C MET A 259 15.26 -5.62 -33.15
N PRO A 260 14.50 -5.34 -34.23
CA PRO A 260 14.94 -5.63 -35.59
C PRO A 260 16.24 -4.97 -35.99
N ILE A 261 16.45 -3.70 -35.59
CA ILE A 261 17.71 -3.00 -35.87
C ILE A 261 18.88 -3.68 -35.17
N LEU A 262 18.77 -3.98 -33.88
CA LEU A 262 19.82 -4.65 -33.12
C LEU A 262 20.11 -6.06 -33.66
N ASN A 263 19.10 -6.81 -34.05
CA ASN A 263 19.28 -8.13 -34.66
C ASN A 263 20.03 -8.04 -36.00
N ASN A 264 19.71 -7.04 -36.84
CA ASN A 264 20.41 -6.87 -38.13
C ASN A 264 21.86 -6.38 -37.93
N VAL A 265 22.12 -5.52 -36.95
CA VAL A 265 23.51 -5.17 -36.56
C VAL A 265 24.26 -6.41 -36.07
N GLY A 266 23.60 -7.30 -35.32
CA GLY A 266 24.17 -8.58 -34.90
C GLY A 266 24.46 -9.54 -36.07
N ASN A 267 23.56 -9.61 -37.05
CA ASN A 267 23.77 -10.39 -38.25
C ASN A 267 24.92 -9.84 -39.11
N LEU A 268 25.01 -8.50 -39.24
CA LEU A 268 26.14 -7.86 -39.93
C LEU A 268 27.47 -8.15 -39.24
N MET A 269 27.49 -8.07 -37.90
CA MET A 269 28.66 -8.45 -37.09
C MET A 269 29.06 -9.90 -37.34
N TYR A 270 28.07 -10.83 -37.41
CA TYR A 270 28.32 -12.24 -37.74
C TYR A 270 29.03 -12.38 -39.07
N VAL A 271 28.54 -11.72 -40.13
CA VAL A 271 29.12 -11.78 -41.48
C VAL A 271 30.56 -11.21 -41.49
N VAL A 272 30.77 -10.07 -40.84
CA VAL A 272 32.11 -9.44 -40.72
C VAL A 272 33.08 -10.36 -39.98
N LEU A 273 32.67 -10.97 -38.90
CA LEU A 273 33.49 -11.92 -38.12
C LEU A 273 33.84 -13.17 -38.95
N ALA A 274 32.89 -13.71 -39.74
CA ALA A 274 33.16 -14.83 -40.59
C ALA A 274 34.15 -14.50 -41.72
N ILE A 275 34.01 -13.34 -42.37
CA ILE A 275 34.95 -12.86 -43.43
C ILE A 275 36.32 -12.63 -42.83
N VAL A 276 36.45 -11.84 -41.73
CA VAL A 276 37.75 -11.55 -41.13
C VAL A 276 38.40 -12.81 -40.58
N GLY A 277 37.66 -13.67 -39.90
CA GLY A 277 38.17 -14.97 -39.42
C GLY A 277 38.68 -15.84 -40.60
N GLY A 278 37.94 -15.92 -41.71
CA GLY A 278 38.37 -16.61 -42.91
C GLY A 278 39.62 -16.02 -43.51
N LEU A 279 39.75 -14.68 -43.59
CA LEU A 279 40.93 -13.99 -44.06
C LEU A 279 42.16 -14.26 -43.15
N LEU A 280 41.99 -14.26 -41.82
CA LEU A 280 43.09 -14.54 -40.88
C LEU A 280 43.61 -15.97 -41.08
N VAL A 281 42.77 -16.93 -41.36
CA VAL A 281 43.19 -18.30 -41.66
C VAL A 281 43.85 -18.38 -43.03
N TYR A 282 43.23 -17.80 -44.07
CA TYR A 282 43.76 -17.83 -45.43
C TYR A 282 45.15 -17.21 -45.55
N LEU A 283 45.35 -16.04 -44.91
CA LEU A 283 46.61 -15.31 -44.89
C LEU A 283 47.63 -15.88 -43.90
N LYS A 284 47.25 -16.91 -43.14
CA LYS A 284 48.05 -17.44 -42.00
C LYS A 284 48.55 -16.31 -41.07
N ALA A 285 47.72 -15.30 -40.87
CA ALA A 285 48.08 -14.14 -40.06
C ALA A 285 48.30 -14.57 -38.59
N PRO A 286 49.30 -13.94 -37.91
CA PRO A 286 49.55 -14.27 -36.51
C PRO A 286 48.33 -13.92 -35.62
N ASN A 287 47.79 -14.92 -34.95
CA ASN A 287 46.67 -14.71 -34.02
C ASN A 287 47.23 -14.24 -32.66
N LEU A 288 46.79 -13.06 -32.25
CA LEU A 288 47.04 -12.61 -30.88
C LEU A 288 45.96 -13.23 -29.97
N SER A 289 46.36 -14.23 -29.17
CA SER A 289 45.45 -14.97 -28.28
C SER A 289 46.16 -15.38 -26.99
N LEU A 290 45.40 -15.45 -25.90
CA LEU A 290 45.88 -15.98 -24.62
C LEU A 290 46.04 -17.53 -24.64
N SER A 291 45.45 -18.21 -25.63
CA SER A 291 45.60 -19.65 -25.81
C SER A 291 46.99 -20.08 -26.33
N GLY A 292 47.81 -19.14 -26.75
CA GLY A 292 49.12 -19.41 -27.37
C GLY A 292 49.04 -20.04 -28.77
N SER A 293 47.82 -20.20 -29.35
CA SER A 293 47.63 -20.68 -30.70
C SER A 293 48.00 -19.57 -31.67
N GLY A 294 49.13 -19.76 -32.38
CA GLY A 294 49.62 -18.77 -33.33
C GLY A 294 48.77 -18.53 -34.56
N VAL A 295 47.74 -19.35 -34.81
CA VAL A 295 46.81 -19.26 -35.94
C VAL A 295 45.38 -19.51 -35.50
N VAL A 296 44.43 -18.79 -36.11
CA VAL A 296 42.98 -19.02 -35.87
C VAL A 296 42.56 -20.35 -36.49
N THR A 297 41.87 -21.20 -35.70
CA THR A 297 41.39 -22.49 -36.19
C THR A 297 40.00 -22.35 -36.84
N ILE A 298 39.63 -23.34 -37.65
CA ILE A 298 38.25 -23.39 -38.27
C ILE A 298 37.20 -23.49 -37.18
N GLY A 299 37.45 -24.23 -36.11
CA GLY A 299 36.55 -24.33 -34.96
C GLY A 299 36.30 -22.97 -34.30
N VAL A 300 37.33 -22.11 -34.19
CA VAL A 300 37.18 -20.75 -33.69
C VAL A 300 36.34 -19.89 -34.63
N ILE A 301 36.55 -19.96 -35.96
CA ILE A 301 35.75 -19.17 -36.92
C ILE A 301 34.27 -19.49 -36.82
N VAL A 302 33.92 -20.76 -36.61
CA VAL A 302 32.52 -21.21 -36.54
C VAL A 302 31.89 -20.86 -35.19
N SER A 303 32.63 -20.99 -34.10
CA SER A 303 32.10 -20.77 -32.75
C SER A 303 32.06 -19.30 -32.33
N PHE A 304 33.01 -18.50 -32.79
CA PHE A 304 33.18 -17.09 -32.34
C PHE A 304 31.99 -16.16 -32.68
N PRO A 305 31.39 -16.23 -33.90
CA PRO A 305 30.17 -15.46 -34.19
C PRO A 305 28.97 -15.87 -33.31
N GLY A 306 28.90 -17.16 -32.92
CA GLY A 306 27.92 -17.64 -31.94
C GLY A 306 28.11 -17.01 -30.58
N MET A 307 29.37 -16.91 -30.09
CA MET A 307 29.72 -16.18 -28.84
C MET A 307 29.31 -14.70 -28.92
N ALA A 308 29.64 -14.03 -30.02
CA ALA A 308 29.32 -12.63 -30.22
C ALA A 308 27.81 -12.37 -30.22
N ARG A 309 27.03 -13.25 -30.85
CA ARG A 309 25.56 -13.17 -30.83
C ARG A 309 24.99 -13.37 -29.43
N GLN A 310 25.47 -14.37 -28.70
CA GLN A 310 25.04 -14.62 -27.32
C GLN A 310 25.40 -13.46 -26.39
N LEU A 311 26.60 -12.87 -26.53
CA LEU A 311 27.02 -11.69 -25.80
C LEU A 311 26.05 -10.52 -26.04
N SER A 312 25.72 -10.23 -27.31
CA SER A 312 24.78 -9.17 -27.68
C SER A 312 23.38 -9.38 -27.09
N GLN A 313 22.87 -10.62 -27.14
CA GLN A 313 21.58 -10.97 -26.54
C GLN A 313 21.58 -10.78 -25.03
N THR A 314 22.65 -11.21 -24.35
CA THR A 314 22.79 -11.07 -22.89
C THR A 314 22.86 -9.59 -22.47
N ILE A 315 23.59 -8.75 -23.23
CA ILE A 315 23.62 -7.29 -23.01
C ILE A 315 22.23 -6.68 -23.17
N GLY A 316 21.49 -7.10 -24.22
CA GLY A 316 20.13 -6.64 -24.47
C GLY A 316 19.18 -7.00 -23.30
N GLN A 317 19.22 -8.23 -22.82
CA GLN A 317 18.42 -8.69 -21.69
C GLN A 317 18.76 -7.94 -20.38
N ALA A 318 20.05 -7.76 -20.10
CA ALA A 318 20.50 -6.98 -18.93
C ALA A 318 20.03 -5.51 -18.99
N SER A 319 20.06 -4.92 -20.18
CA SER A 319 19.60 -3.53 -20.38
C SER A 319 18.11 -3.35 -20.09
N MET A 320 17.27 -4.32 -20.41
CA MET A 320 15.83 -4.28 -20.09
C MET A 320 15.55 -4.31 -18.57
N GLN A 321 16.46 -4.88 -17.78
CA GLN A 321 16.29 -4.94 -16.32
C GLN A 321 16.50 -3.59 -15.63
N VAL A 322 17.17 -2.64 -16.27
CA VAL A 322 17.45 -1.33 -15.66
C VAL A 322 16.17 -0.58 -15.28
N ALA A 323 15.16 -0.61 -16.16
CA ALA A 323 13.86 0.01 -15.89
C ALA A 323 13.12 -0.70 -14.75
N MET A 324 13.13 -2.04 -14.75
CA MET A 324 12.49 -2.84 -13.71
C MET A 324 13.13 -2.64 -12.33
N ILE A 325 14.46 -2.53 -12.29
CA ILE A 325 15.18 -2.20 -11.05
C ILE A 325 14.78 -0.82 -10.54
N ALA A 326 14.69 0.17 -11.43
CA ALA A 326 14.29 1.53 -11.05
C ALA A 326 12.87 1.56 -10.47
N MET A 327 11.92 0.84 -11.08
CA MET A 327 10.55 0.70 -10.60
C MET A 327 10.49 -0.03 -9.24
N GLY A 328 11.18 -1.16 -9.11
CA GLY A 328 11.24 -1.93 -7.87
C GLY A 328 11.86 -1.14 -6.70
N LEU A 329 12.91 -0.34 -6.97
CA LEU A 329 13.50 0.55 -5.96
C LEU A 329 12.58 1.71 -5.58
N ALA A 330 11.80 2.25 -6.52
CA ALA A 330 10.81 3.27 -6.22
C ALA A 330 9.69 2.70 -5.34
N GLY A 331 9.17 1.50 -5.66
CA GLY A 331 8.22 0.78 -4.83
C GLY A 331 8.77 0.48 -3.43
N ALA A 332 10.00 -0.06 -3.34
CA ALA A 332 10.65 -0.29 -2.05
C ALA A 332 10.81 0.99 -1.23
N SER A 333 11.06 2.13 -1.87
CA SER A 333 11.16 3.42 -1.16
C SER A 333 9.83 3.84 -0.54
N ARG A 334 8.69 3.62 -1.22
CA ARG A 334 7.36 3.93 -0.68
C ARG A 334 6.96 2.96 0.43
N VAL A 335 7.21 1.66 0.23
CA VAL A 335 6.99 0.65 1.27
C VAL A 335 7.78 0.96 2.53
N PHE A 336 9.08 1.29 2.42
CA PHE A 336 9.87 1.66 3.58
C PHE A 336 9.46 3.01 4.17
N ALA A 337 8.97 3.96 3.38
CA ALA A 337 8.43 5.21 3.90
C ALA A 337 7.21 4.94 4.81
N LEU A 338 6.29 4.05 4.40
CA LEU A 338 5.16 3.63 5.23
C LEU A 338 5.62 2.94 6.53
N ILE A 339 6.61 2.03 6.43
CA ILE A 339 7.15 1.32 7.62
C ILE A 339 7.84 2.28 8.60
N ASP A 340 8.47 3.35 8.09
CA ASP A 340 9.21 4.33 8.88
C ASP A 340 8.34 5.48 9.40
N GLU A 341 7.05 5.54 9.02
CA GLU A 341 6.13 6.58 9.49
C GLU A 341 6.02 6.54 11.02
N GLU A 342 5.83 7.69 11.65
CA GLU A 342 5.77 7.77 13.10
C GLU A 342 4.46 7.14 13.61
N PRO A 343 4.51 6.23 14.61
CA PRO A 343 3.31 5.66 15.20
C PRO A 343 2.54 6.72 16.00
N GLU A 344 1.28 6.43 16.32
CA GLU A 344 0.51 7.28 17.22
C GLU A 344 1.19 7.37 18.59
N GLU A 345 1.55 8.58 19.02
CA GLU A 345 2.17 8.82 20.31
C GLU A 345 1.14 8.65 21.45
N ASP A 346 1.51 7.95 22.50
CA ASP A 346 0.70 7.79 23.71
C ASP A 346 1.59 7.81 24.96
N GLU A 347 1.71 8.98 25.57
CA GLU A 347 2.41 9.17 26.83
C GLU A 347 1.50 9.00 28.07
N GLY A 348 0.27 8.54 27.86
CA GLY A 348 -0.71 8.30 28.91
C GLY A 348 -0.23 7.24 29.91
N TYR A 349 -0.50 7.47 31.18
CA TYR A 349 -0.16 6.56 32.29
C TYR A 349 -1.35 6.25 33.20
N VAL A 350 -2.47 6.96 33.04
CA VAL A 350 -3.73 6.66 33.71
C VAL A 350 -4.45 5.56 32.92
N THR A 351 -4.89 4.52 33.60
CA THR A 351 -5.53 3.34 33.01
C THR A 351 -6.96 3.16 33.50
N LEU A 352 -7.79 2.53 32.70
CA LEU A 352 -9.16 2.18 33.03
C LEU A 352 -9.18 0.77 33.64
N VAL A 353 -9.68 0.64 34.89
CA VAL A 353 -9.73 -0.61 35.64
C VAL A 353 -11.12 -0.86 36.21
N ARG A 354 -11.41 -2.09 36.58
CA ARG A 354 -12.56 -2.42 37.45
C ARG A 354 -12.19 -2.14 38.90
N ALA A 355 -13.09 -1.51 39.66
CA ALA A 355 -12.90 -1.19 41.06
C ALA A 355 -14.18 -1.42 41.86
N GLU A 356 -14.04 -1.67 43.15
CA GLU A 356 -15.14 -1.84 44.09
C GLU A 356 -14.92 -0.93 45.31
N TRP A 357 -16.02 -0.54 45.96
CA TRP A 357 -15.96 0.25 47.16
C TRP A 357 -15.57 -0.64 48.35
N GLY A 358 -14.42 -0.35 48.94
CA GLY A 358 -14.00 -0.98 50.19
C GLY A 358 -14.90 -0.59 51.38
N ALA A 359 -14.83 -1.34 52.48
CA ALA A 359 -15.53 -1.05 53.71
C ALA A 359 -15.12 0.31 54.31
N ASP A 360 -13.95 0.82 53.92
CA ASP A 360 -13.38 2.10 54.28
C ASP A 360 -13.89 3.28 53.41
N GLY A 361 -14.79 3.01 52.47
CA GLY A 361 -15.30 4.00 51.52
C GLY A 361 -14.29 4.44 50.44
N VAL A 362 -13.17 3.70 50.29
CA VAL A 362 -12.15 3.97 49.28
C VAL A 362 -12.30 2.95 48.13
N LEU A 363 -12.19 3.41 46.91
CA LEU A 363 -12.18 2.53 45.73
C LEU A 363 -10.87 1.76 45.69
N LYS A 364 -10.99 0.44 45.45
CA LYS A 364 -9.87 -0.49 45.27
C LYS A 364 -10.06 -1.29 43.97
N GLU A 365 -8.96 -1.54 43.30
CA GLU A 365 -8.96 -2.35 42.06
C GLU A 365 -9.44 -3.78 42.36
N THR A 366 -10.32 -4.29 41.52
CA THR A 366 -10.85 -5.65 41.61
C THR A 366 -10.77 -6.36 40.24
N ASN A 367 -10.66 -7.68 40.29
CA ASN A 367 -10.76 -8.51 39.08
C ASN A 367 -12.20 -8.97 38.80
N ASP A 368 -13.14 -8.61 39.68
CA ASP A 368 -14.54 -8.97 39.50
C ASP A 368 -15.17 -8.14 38.38
N LYS A 369 -15.86 -8.82 37.46
CA LYS A 369 -16.58 -8.19 36.34
C LYS A 369 -17.77 -7.35 36.82
N SER A 370 -18.27 -7.57 38.03
CA SER A 370 -19.35 -6.79 38.66
C SER A 370 -18.90 -5.41 39.19
N GLY A 371 -17.60 -5.18 39.31
CA GLY A 371 -17.02 -3.91 39.75
C GLY A 371 -17.34 -2.74 38.79
N ILE A 372 -17.37 -1.51 39.32
CA ILE A 372 -17.54 -0.31 38.52
C ILE A 372 -16.25 0.04 37.75
N TRP A 373 -16.36 0.74 36.64
CA TRP A 373 -15.21 1.29 35.95
C TRP A 373 -14.65 2.50 36.73
N ALA A 374 -13.32 2.56 36.87
CA ALA A 374 -12.62 3.65 37.50
C ALA A 374 -11.27 3.96 36.82
N TRP A 375 -10.87 5.21 36.86
CA TRP A 375 -9.55 5.66 36.45
C TRP A 375 -8.54 5.38 37.55
N LYS A 376 -7.52 4.55 37.27
CA LYS A 376 -6.35 4.34 38.12
C LYS A 376 -5.31 5.38 37.77
N HIS A 377 -5.12 6.37 38.64
CA HIS A 377 -4.21 7.50 38.43
C HIS A 377 -3.01 7.38 39.35
N PRO A 378 -1.86 6.86 38.90
CA PRO A 378 -0.62 6.91 39.68
C PRO A 378 -0.03 8.32 39.65
N HIS A 379 0.25 8.86 40.81
CA HIS A 379 0.89 10.19 40.95
C HIS A 379 2.41 10.03 40.93
N LYS A 380 3.07 10.62 39.90
CA LYS A 380 4.54 10.51 39.74
C LYS A 380 5.33 11.22 40.83
N ALA A 381 4.70 12.19 41.55
CA ALA A 381 5.37 13.03 42.53
C ALA A 381 5.59 12.33 43.88
N ASP A 382 4.63 11.53 44.32
CA ASP A 382 4.62 10.92 45.68
C ASP A 382 4.42 9.38 45.64
N GLY A 383 4.27 8.81 44.45
CA GLY A 383 4.05 7.37 44.26
C GLY A 383 2.67 6.85 44.67
N THR A 384 1.76 7.77 45.08
CA THR A 384 0.39 7.37 45.44
C THR A 384 -0.45 7.01 44.23
N VAL A 385 -1.50 6.21 44.43
CA VAL A 385 -2.45 5.83 43.39
C VAL A 385 -3.84 6.25 43.85
N THR A 386 -4.54 7.04 43.03
CA THR A 386 -5.94 7.40 43.28
C THR A 386 -6.84 6.70 42.26
N TYR A 387 -8.03 6.30 42.72
CA TYR A 387 -9.06 5.73 41.90
C TYR A 387 -10.23 6.71 41.78
N THR A 388 -10.55 7.15 40.58
CA THR A 388 -11.67 8.05 40.29
C THR A 388 -12.76 7.28 39.56
N PRO A 389 -14.02 7.22 40.04
CA PRO A 389 -15.09 6.54 39.33
C PRO A 389 -15.30 7.13 37.93
N LEU A 390 -15.49 6.28 36.94
CA LEU A 390 -15.84 6.70 35.61
C LEU A 390 -17.30 7.17 35.57
N LYS A 391 -17.52 8.49 35.49
CA LYS A 391 -18.85 9.13 35.51
C LYS A 391 -19.24 9.78 34.20
N GLY A 392 -18.26 10.21 33.39
CA GLY A 392 -18.50 10.89 32.13
C GLY A 392 -18.58 12.42 32.26
N ASP A 393 -17.88 13.04 33.21
CA ASP A 393 -17.70 14.52 33.26
C ASP A 393 -16.62 14.89 32.25
N ILE A 394 -16.99 15.63 31.20
CA ILE A 394 -16.04 16.10 30.18
C ILE A 394 -16.03 17.62 30.15
N ARG A 395 -14.83 18.19 30.20
CA ARG A 395 -14.59 19.65 30.19
C ARG A 395 -13.50 20.00 29.19
N LEU A 396 -13.78 20.98 28.35
CA LEU A 396 -12.82 21.67 27.52
C LEU A 396 -12.59 23.05 28.12
N GLU A 397 -11.34 23.44 28.29
CA GLU A 397 -10.91 24.70 28.92
C GLU A 397 -9.98 25.41 27.93
N ASP A 398 -10.42 26.51 27.35
CA ASP A 398 -9.67 27.43 26.46
C ASP A 398 -8.92 26.67 25.34
N VAL A 399 -9.64 25.83 24.60
CA VAL A 399 -9.04 24.93 23.61
C VAL A 399 -8.95 25.60 22.26
N ASP A 400 -7.71 25.77 21.76
CA ASP A 400 -7.39 26.14 20.39
C ASP A 400 -6.92 24.91 19.61
N PHE A 401 -7.37 24.79 18.35
CA PHE A 401 -6.95 23.67 17.50
C PHE A 401 -7.02 23.99 16.01
N GLY A 402 -6.03 23.48 15.26
CA GLY A 402 -5.98 23.44 13.80
C GLY A 402 -5.35 22.15 13.29
N TYR A 403 -5.83 21.61 12.17
CA TYR A 403 -5.24 20.44 11.54
C TYR A 403 -3.84 20.71 10.98
N THR A 404 -3.57 22.00 10.66
CA THR A 404 -2.24 22.50 10.27
C THR A 404 -1.87 23.68 11.18
N PRO A 405 -0.59 23.92 11.43
CA PRO A 405 -0.15 25.03 12.30
C PRO A 405 -0.57 26.41 11.81
N GLU A 406 -0.79 26.56 10.49
CA GLU A 406 -1.08 27.84 9.85
C GLU A 406 -2.56 28.24 9.93
N LYS A 407 -3.46 27.27 10.20
CA LYS A 407 -4.90 27.51 10.18
C LYS A 407 -5.59 26.89 11.39
N LEU A 408 -5.98 27.73 12.33
CA LEU A 408 -6.86 27.33 13.41
C LEU A 408 -8.27 27.07 12.88
N VAL A 409 -8.92 26.06 13.45
CA VAL A 409 -10.30 25.65 13.16
C VAL A 409 -11.20 25.86 14.36
N LEU A 410 -10.63 25.76 15.58
CA LEU A 410 -11.33 26.04 16.84
C LEU A 410 -10.56 27.12 17.58
N HIS A 411 -11.30 28.05 18.20
CA HIS A 411 -10.78 29.20 18.92
C HIS A 411 -11.45 29.29 20.28
N ASP A 412 -10.66 29.25 21.36
CA ASP A 412 -11.08 29.46 22.74
C ASP A 412 -12.33 28.64 23.12
N ILE A 413 -12.31 27.36 22.76
CA ILE A 413 -13.44 26.49 23.05
C ILE A 413 -13.46 26.09 24.52
N THR A 414 -14.44 26.65 25.24
CA THR A 414 -14.72 26.32 26.62
C THR A 414 -16.12 25.74 26.74
N LEU A 415 -16.23 24.49 27.14
CA LEU A 415 -17.49 23.79 27.41
C LEU A 415 -17.35 22.74 28.50
N TYR A 416 -18.46 22.40 29.11
CA TYR A 416 -18.52 21.35 30.12
C TYR A 416 -19.80 20.52 29.98
N ALA A 417 -19.65 19.20 30.09
CA ALA A 417 -20.73 18.24 30.09
C ALA A 417 -20.71 17.46 31.41
N LYS A 418 -21.71 17.65 32.24
CA LYS A 418 -21.88 16.87 33.47
C LYS A 418 -22.39 15.45 33.18
N PRO A 419 -22.13 14.48 34.06
CA PRO A 419 -22.65 13.13 33.90
C PRO A 419 -24.16 13.09 33.59
N GLY A 420 -24.53 12.34 32.55
CA GLY A 420 -25.93 12.21 32.10
C GLY A 420 -26.48 13.42 31.34
N GLN A 421 -25.67 14.41 30.96
CA GLN A 421 -26.13 15.54 30.15
C GLN A 421 -26.01 15.23 28.65
N LYS A 422 -27.01 15.67 27.89
CA LYS A 422 -27.00 15.71 26.44
C LYS A 422 -26.63 17.11 25.97
N ILE A 423 -25.53 17.22 25.22
CA ILE A 423 -25.01 18.44 24.61
C ILE A 423 -25.18 18.34 23.09
N ALA A 424 -25.88 19.30 22.49
CA ALA A 424 -26.01 19.37 21.04
C ALA A 424 -25.09 20.45 20.44
N PHE A 425 -24.37 20.11 19.41
CA PHE A 425 -23.61 21.04 18.57
C PHE A 425 -24.42 21.39 17.33
N VAL A 426 -24.65 22.68 17.12
CA VAL A 426 -25.41 23.25 15.99
C VAL A 426 -24.56 24.30 15.29
N GLY A 427 -24.69 24.45 14.00
CA GLY A 427 -23.94 25.44 13.20
C GLY A 427 -23.73 24.97 11.76
N ALA A 428 -23.25 25.84 10.90
CA ALA A 428 -22.98 25.55 9.50
C ALA A 428 -21.93 24.43 9.30
N THR A 429 -21.90 23.85 8.12
CA THR A 429 -20.83 22.91 7.74
C THR A 429 -19.47 23.62 7.82
N GLY A 430 -18.48 22.96 8.42
CA GLY A 430 -17.17 23.58 8.64
C GLY A 430 -17.05 24.46 9.91
N ALA A 431 -18.11 24.65 10.71
CA ALA A 431 -18.06 25.45 11.94
C ALA A 431 -17.20 24.83 13.08
N GLY A 432 -16.69 23.59 12.92
CA GLY A 432 -15.82 22.94 13.91
C GLY A 432 -16.50 21.85 14.75
N LYS A 433 -17.77 21.49 14.50
CA LYS A 433 -18.53 20.49 15.27
C LYS A 433 -17.82 19.14 15.36
N THR A 434 -17.50 18.53 14.22
CA THR A 434 -16.79 17.25 14.14
C THR A 434 -15.37 17.34 14.70
N THR A 435 -14.73 18.50 14.62
CA THR A 435 -13.42 18.73 15.20
C THR A 435 -13.44 18.59 16.73
N ILE A 436 -14.45 19.14 17.41
CA ILE A 436 -14.61 18.98 18.87
C ILE A 436 -14.72 17.50 19.24
N THR A 437 -15.53 16.74 18.52
CA THR A 437 -15.70 15.29 18.79
C THR A 437 -14.43 14.49 18.53
N ASN A 438 -13.65 14.86 17.50
CA ASN A 438 -12.34 14.26 17.23
C ASN A 438 -11.33 14.52 18.36
N LEU A 439 -11.39 15.71 18.97
CA LEU A 439 -10.54 16.04 20.11
C LEU A 439 -10.93 15.30 21.38
N ILE A 440 -12.24 15.10 21.64
CA ILE A 440 -12.72 14.30 22.77
C ILE A 440 -12.26 12.83 22.64
N ASN A 441 -12.27 12.27 21.42
CA ASN A 441 -11.72 10.93 21.12
C ASN A 441 -10.18 10.87 21.13
N ARG A 442 -9.54 12.03 21.26
CA ARG A 442 -8.08 12.17 21.18
C ARG A 442 -7.51 11.52 19.91
N PHE A 443 -8.20 11.73 18.76
CA PHE A 443 -7.65 11.41 17.44
C PHE A 443 -6.56 12.40 17.04
N TYR A 444 -6.62 13.60 17.62
CA TYR A 444 -5.63 14.65 17.53
C TYR A 444 -5.32 15.19 18.94
N ASP A 445 -4.07 15.48 19.21
CA ASP A 445 -3.65 16.15 20.43
C ASP A 445 -3.74 17.68 20.23
N ILE A 446 -4.18 18.41 21.29
CA ILE A 446 -4.36 19.86 21.25
C ILE A 446 -3.03 20.59 21.52
N PRO A 447 -2.73 21.68 20.79
CA PRO A 447 -1.55 22.48 21.04
C PRO A 447 -1.70 23.41 22.25
N ASP A 448 -2.92 23.88 22.54
CA ASP A 448 -3.21 24.78 23.66
C ASP A 448 -4.56 24.46 24.32
N GLY A 449 -4.73 24.88 25.56
CA GLY A 449 -5.89 24.57 26.38
C GLY A 449 -5.80 23.24 27.12
N LYS A 450 -6.93 22.75 27.64
CA LYS A 450 -7.02 21.46 28.35
C LYS A 450 -8.36 20.77 28.09
N ILE A 451 -8.31 19.46 27.90
CA ILE A 451 -9.51 18.62 27.92
C ILE A 451 -9.40 17.69 29.13
N ARG A 452 -10.43 17.70 29.98
CA ARG A 452 -10.48 16.87 31.19
C ARG A 452 -11.62 15.87 31.10
N TYR A 453 -11.36 14.65 31.55
CA TYR A 453 -12.33 13.61 31.71
C TYR A 453 -12.35 13.16 33.18
N ASP A 454 -13.50 13.29 33.85
CA ASP A 454 -13.64 13.11 35.32
C ASP A 454 -12.57 13.84 36.14
N GLY A 455 -12.21 15.06 35.71
CA GLY A 455 -11.18 15.91 36.32
C GLY A 455 -9.74 15.60 35.87
N ILE A 456 -9.48 14.50 35.19
CA ILE A 456 -8.16 14.09 34.72
C ILE A 456 -7.93 14.64 33.30
N ASN A 457 -6.77 15.26 33.03
CA ASN A 457 -6.41 15.68 31.70
C ASN A 457 -6.29 14.44 30.77
N ILE A 458 -6.98 14.44 29.62
CA ILE A 458 -7.00 13.30 28.70
C ILE A 458 -5.61 12.93 28.16
N THR A 459 -4.67 13.86 28.11
CA THR A 459 -3.27 13.59 27.72
C THR A 459 -2.57 12.62 28.68
N LYS A 460 -3.02 12.55 29.95
CA LYS A 460 -2.51 11.61 30.95
C LYS A 460 -3.15 10.23 30.87
N ILE A 461 -4.32 10.12 30.22
CA ILE A 461 -5.05 8.85 30.07
C ILE A 461 -4.49 8.12 28.84
N ARG A 462 -4.25 6.83 28.96
CA ARG A 462 -3.85 6.01 27.80
C ARG A 462 -4.93 6.04 26.72
N LYS A 463 -4.55 6.27 25.48
CA LYS A 463 -5.49 6.38 24.36
C LYS A 463 -6.43 5.16 24.21
N PRO A 464 -5.97 3.90 24.33
CA PRO A 464 -6.87 2.74 24.29
C PRO A 464 -7.89 2.74 25.44
N ASP A 465 -7.49 3.15 26.63
CA ASP A 465 -8.38 3.19 27.81
C ASP A 465 -9.38 4.35 27.71
N LEU A 466 -8.95 5.51 27.19
CA LEU A 466 -9.85 6.62 26.88
C LEU A 466 -10.91 6.21 25.86
N ARG A 467 -10.49 5.65 24.72
CA ARG A 467 -11.40 5.24 23.64
C ARG A 467 -12.34 4.11 24.04
N ARG A 468 -11.91 3.19 24.93
CA ARG A 468 -12.79 2.16 25.50
C ARG A 468 -13.92 2.76 26.33
N SER A 469 -13.73 3.91 26.96
CA SER A 469 -14.75 4.59 27.76
C SER A 469 -15.72 5.46 26.94
N LEU A 470 -15.47 5.59 25.63
CA LEU A 470 -16.26 6.39 24.69
C LEU A 470 -16.97 5.47 23.69
N GLY A 471 -18.24 5.75 23.43
CA GLY A 471 -18.97 5.13 22.31
C GLY A 471 -19.15 6.14 21.19
N VAL A 472 -18.97 5.69 19.96
CA VAL A 472 -19.09 6.57 18.78
C VAL A 472 -20.04 5.94 17.78
N VAL A 473 -21.02 6.74 17.32
CA VAL A 473 -21.87 6.41 16.17
C VAL A 473 -21.61 7.46 15.12
N LEU A 474 -20.97 7.05 14.02
CA LEU A 474 -20.58 7.93 12.92
C LEU A 474 -21.71 8.10 11.89
N GLN A 475 -21.69 9.19 11.16
CA GLN A 475 -22.57 9.45 10.03
C GLN A 475 -22.40 8.39 8.93
N ASP A 476 -21.15 8.13 8.54
CA ASP A 476 -20.80 7.10 7.55
C ASP A 476 -20.55 5.78 8.26
N VAL A 477 -21.53 4.88 8.16
CA VAL A 477 -21.45 3.57 8.80
C VAL A 477 -20.59 2.64 7.98
N ASN A 478 -19.50 2.16 8.59
CA ASN A 478 -18.66 1.12 8.04
C ASN A 478 -18.94 -0.23 8.71
N LEU A 479 -19.40 -1.21 7.92
CA LEU A 479 -19.55 -2.59 8.34
C LEU A 479 -18.43 -3.45 7.75
N PHE A 480 -17.91 -4.35 8.59
CA PHE A 480 -16.85 -5.25 8.18
C PHE A 480 -17.42 -6.52 7.53
N THR A 481 -16.64 -7.12 6.65
CA THR A 481 -16.97 -8.45 6.12
C THR A 481 -16.99 -9.45 7.26
N GLY A 482 -18.15 -10.11 7.45
CA GLY A 482 -18.42 -11.00 8.56
C GLY A 482 -19.93 -11.10 8.82
N THR A 483 -20.34 -11.83 9.83
CA THR A 483 -21.75 -11.95 10.21
C THR A 483 -22.29 -10.66 10.83
N VAL A 484 -23.61 -10.51 10.87
CA VAL A 484 -24.27 -9.42 11.60
C VAL A 484 -23.87 -9.46 13.08
N MET A 485 -23.84 -10.67 13.68
CA MET A 485 -23.41 -10.88 15.07
C MET A 485 -22.00 -10.37 15.31
N GLU A 486 -21.03 -10.70 14.44
CA GLU A 486 -19.64 -10.24 14.54
C GLU A 486 -19.54 -8.73 14.41
N ASN A 487 -20.34 -8.11 13.55
CA ASN A 487 -20.38 -6.66 13.40
C ASN A 487 -20.93 -5.95 14.64
N ILE A 488 -21.90 -6.53 15.36
CA ILE A 488 -22.38 -5.99 16.64
C ILE A 488 -21.31 -6.20 17.72
N ARG A 489 -20.76 -7.43 17.83
CA ARG A 489 -19.73 -7.82 18.80
C ARG A 489 -18.43 -7.02 18.66
N TYR A 490 -18.20 -6.38 17.50
CA TYR A 490 -17.04 -5.50 17.29
C TYR A 490 -16.95 -4.37 18.32
N GLY A 491 -18.08 -3.92 18.91
CA GLY A 491 -18.09 -2.95 20.00
C GLY A 491 -17.47 -3.46 21.30
N ARG A 492 -17.57 -4.76 21.57
CA ARG A 492 -16.96 -5.45 22.70
C ARG A 492 -16.74 -6.93 22.34
N LEU A 493 -15.51 -7.29 22.06
CA LEU A 493 -15.15 -8.60 21.48
C LEU A 493 -15.45 -9.80 22.39
N ASP A 494 -15.50 -9.60 23.71
CA ASP A 494 -15.84 -10.62 24.72
C ASP A 494 -17.33 -10.68 25.07
N ALA A 495 -18.19 -9.94 24.35
CA ALA A 495 -19.64 -9.98 24.55
C ALA A 495 -20.24 -11.33 24.14
N THR A 496 -21.18 -11.83 24.95
CA THR A 496 -21.93 -13.04 24.62
C THR A 496 -22.95 -12.77 23.50
N ASP A 497 -23.49 -13.84 22.92
CA ASP A 497 -24.56 -13.73 21.91
C ASP A 497 -25.78 -13.03 22.47
N GLU A 498 -26.16 -13.36 23.71
CA GLU A 498 -27.29 -12.77 24.42
C GLU A 498 -27.11 -11.26 24.65
N GLU A 499 -25.92 -10.83 25.02
CA GLU A 499 -25.57 -9.40 25.17
C GLU A 499 -25.66 -8.67 23.84
N CYS A 500 -25.15 -9.26 22.76
CA CYS A 500 -25.26 -8.71 21.42
C CYS A 500 -26.70 -8.60 20.93
N MET A 501 -27.55 -9.63 21.20
CA MET A 501 -28.97 -9.59 20.89
C MET A 501 -29.73 -8.56 21.74
N ALA A 502 -29.36 -8.40 23.01
CA ALA A 502 -29.93 -7.37 23.86
C ALA A 502 -29.58 -5.95 23.35
N ALA A 503 -28.35 -5.74 22.92
CA ALA A 503 -27.92 -4.49 22.30
C ALA A 503 -28.66 -4.22 20.96
N ALA A 504 -28.91 -5.27 20.16
CA ALA A 504 -29.70 -5.16 18.94
C ALA A 504 -31.17 -4.77 19.20
N ARG A 505 -31.78 -5.32 20.26
CA ARG A 505 -33.14 -4.92 20.68
C ARG A 505 -33.19 -3.47 21.14
N LEU A 506 -32.22 -3.05 21.95
CA LEU A 506 -32.10 -1.64 22.39
C LEU A 506 -31.99 -0.67 21.21
N ALA A 507 -31.27 -1.10 20.17
CA ALA A 507 -31.07 -0.32 18.94
C ALA A 507 -32.22 -0.42 17.93
N ASN A 508 -33.30 -1.16 18.21
CA ASN A 508 -34.39 -1.50 17.27
C ASN A 508 -33.91 -2.25 16.01
N ALA A 509 -32.80 -2.99 16.12
CA ALA A 509 -32.23 -3.76 15.03
C ALA A 509 -32.72 -5.21 14.95
N ASP A 510 -33.17 -5.81 16.06
CA ASP A 510 -33.48 -7.21 16.18
C ASP A 510 -34.56 -7.68 15.18
N ASP A 511 -35.63 -6.92 15.03
CA ASP A 511 -36.75 -7.23 14.13
C ASP A 511 -36.34 -7.41 12.67
N PHE A 512 -35.50 -6.53 12.14
CA PHE A 512 -35.05 -6.67 10.76
C PHE A 512 -33.97 -7.75 10.63
N ILE A 513 -33.11 -7.92 11.64
CA ILE A 513 -32.08 -8.97 11.63
C ILE A 513 -32.72 -10.35 11.57
N GLN A 514 -33.76 -10.61 12.34
CA GLN A 514 -34.49 -11.88 12.32
C GLN A 514 -35.17 -12.20 10.97
N ARG A 515 -35.42 -11.16 10.14
CA ARG A 515 -35.97 -11.32 8.78
C ARG A 515 -34.92 -11.59 7.72
N LEU A 516 -33.65 -11.47 8.05
CA LEU A 516 -32.57 -11.83 7.14
C LEU A 516 -32.51 -13.36 6.96
N PRO A 517 -32.03 -13.87 5.83
CA PRO A 517 -32.03 -15.30 5.51
C PRO A 517 -31.47 -16.21 6.61
N GLU A 518 -30.38 -15.77 7.26
CA GLU A 518 -29.71 -16.50 8.34
C GLU A 518 -29.73 -15.73 9.68
N GLY A 519 -30.61 -14.71 9.80
CA GLY A 519 -30.69 -13.89 10.99
C GLY A 519 -29.37 -13.23 11.35
N TYR A 520 -28.94 -13.38 12.61
CA TYR A 520 -27.66 -12.86 13.10
C TYR A 520 -26.42 -13.47 12.43
N ASN A 521 -26.55 -14.66 11.81
CA ASN A 521 -25.47 -15.32 11.10
C ASN A 521 -25.37 -14.89 9.61
N THR A 522 -26.25 -14.01 9.16
CA THR A 522 -26.20 -13.50 7.79
C THR A 522 -24.85 -12.82 7.53
N MET A 523 -24.17 -13.28 6.48
CA MET A 523 -22.88 -12.72 6.04
C MET A 523 -23.07 -11.38 5.36
N LEU A 524 -22.34 -10.39 5.83
CA LEU A 524 -22.24 -9.06 5.23
C LEU A 524 -20.92 -8.94 4.45
N THR A 525 -21.00 -8.36 3.27
CA THR A 525 -19.85 -8.07 2.40
C THR A 525 -19.98 -6.66 1.82
N GLY A 526 -18.89 -6.10 1.30
CA GLY A 526 -18.92 -4.81 0.61
C GLY A 526 -19.56 -3.70 1.45
N ASN A 527 -19.14 -3.54 2.70
CA ASN A 527 -19.68 -2.54 3.63
C ASN A 527 -21.20 -2.70 3.89
N GLY A 528 -21.71 -3.95 3.88
CA GLY A 528 -23.15 -4.22 4.05
C GLY A 528 -24.00 -3.70 2.90
N ALA A 529 -23.51 -3.80 1.65
CA ALA A 529 -24.21 -3.32 0.45
C ALA A 529 -25.60 -3.92 0.23
N SER A 530 -25.88 -5.10 0.83
CA SER A 530 -27.20 -5.75 0.81
C SER A 530 -28.21 -5.11 1.77
N LEU A 531 -27.77 -4.24 2.68
CA LEU A 531 -28.61 -3.57 3.68
C LEU A 531 -28.91 -2.13 3.27
N SER A 532 -30.10 -1.64 3.67
CA SER A 532 -30.41 -0.22 3.54
C SER A 532 -29.51 0.63 4.45
N GLN A 533 -29.40 1.93 4.17
CA GLN A 533 -28.61 2.84 5.01
C GLN A 533 -29.10 2.85 6.46
N GLY A 534 -30.43 2.86 6.68
CA GLY A 534 -30.99 2.82 8.02
C GLY A 534 -30.70 1.50 8.76
N GLN A 535 -30.74 0.35 8.07
CA GLN A 535 -30.38 -0.94 8.68
C GLN A 535 -28.90 -0.97 9.09
N ARG A 536 -27.99 -0.42 8.28
CA ARG A 536 -26.58 -0.27 8.64
C ARG A 536 -26.42 0.63 9.87
N GLN A 537 -27.19 1.73 9.95
CA GLN A 537 -27.18 2.64 11.10
C GLN A 537 -27.63 1.92 12.39
N LEU A 538 -28.71 1.12 12.32
CA LEU A 538 -29.19 0.34 13.47
C LEU A 538 -28.13 -0.66 13.97
N ILE A 539 -27.38 -1.31 13.08
CA ILE A 539 -26.26 -2.18 13.47
C ILE A 539 -25.14 -1.36 14.13
N SER A 540 -24.85 -0.16 13.64
CA SER A 540 -23.85 0.74 14.25
C SER A 540 -24.27 1.18 15.66
N ILE A 541 -25.56 1.48 15.87
CA ILE A 541 -26.12 1.77 17.19
C ILE A 541 -25.99 0.56 18.11
N ALA A 542 -26.33 -0.65 17.64
CA ALA A 542 -26.17 -1.88 18.41
C ALA A 542 -24.71 -2.16 18.79
N ARG A 543 -23.76 -1.88 17.86
CA ARG A 543 -22.31 -1.94 18.12
C ARG A 543 -21.88 -1.00 19.26
N ALA A 544 -22.40 0.22 19.28
CA ALA A 544 -22.14 1.16 20.35
C ALA A 544 -22.83 0.77 21.67
N ALA A 545 -24.05 0.17 21.58
CA ALA A 545 -24.80 -0.28 22.74
C ALA A 545 -24.12 -1.45 23.48
N VAL A 546 -23.55 -2.42 22.76
CA VAL A 546 -22.86 -3.57 23.39
C VAL A 546 -21.58 -3.17 24.12
N ALA A 547 -20.94 -2.06 23.72
CA ALA A 547 -19.79 -1.50 24.41
C ALA A 547 -20.15 -0.87 25.77
N ASP A 548 -21.39 -0.42 25.94
CA ASP A 548 -21.96 0.21 27.14
C ASP A 548 -21.08 1.31 27.78
N PRO A 549 -20.64 2.32 27.02
CA PRO A 549 -19.81 3.38 27.53
C PRO A 549 -20.63 4.45 28.25
N PRO A 550 -20.08 5.17 29.28
CA PRO A 550 -20.76 6.26 29.97
C PRO A 550 -20.85 7.55 29.16
N VAL A 551 -20.03 7.68 28.10
CA VAL A 551 -20.02 8.84 27.20
C VAL A 551 -20.25 8.39 25.78
N MET A 552 -21.17 9.06 25.10
CA MET A 552 -21.51 8.80 23.70
C MET A 552 -21.22 10.03 22.84
N ILE A 553 -20.70 9.77 21.65
CA ILE A 553 -20.51 10.75 20.58
C ILE A 553 -21.32 10.29 19.39
N LEU A 554 -22.30 11.11 18.99
CA LEU A 554 -23.27 10.77 17.95
C LEU A 554 -23.17 11.81 16.84
N ASP A 555 -22.90 11.34 15.64
CA ASP A 555 -22.95 12.17 14.43
C ASP A 555 -24.22 11.82 13.64
N GLU A 556 -25.20 12.71 13.67
CA GLU A 556 -26.55 12.49 13.16
C GLU A 556 -26.70 12.97 11.72
N ALA A 557 -26.48 12.10 10.74
CA ALA A 557 -26.89 12.35 9.37
C ALA A 557 -27.80 11.24 8.86
N THR A 558 -29.06 11.57 8.69
CA THR A 558 -30.12 10.65 8.26
C THR A 558 -30.82 11.11 6.98
N SER A 559 -30.16 11.93 6.17
CA SER A 559 -30.73 12.61 5.00
C SER A 559 -31.23 11.68 3.87
N SER A 560 -30.97 10.38 3.94
CA SER A 560 -31.28 9.42 2.86
C SER A 560 -32.01 8.16 3.36
N ILE A 561 -32.70 8.23 4.52
CA ILE A 561 -33.39 7.10 5.14
C ILE A 561 -34.90 7.28 4.97
N ASP A 562 -35.62 6.19 4.68
CA ASP A 562 -37.09 6.22 4.63
C ASP A 562 -37.70 6.53 6.01
N THR A 563 -38.83 7.21 6.04
CA THR A 563 -39.47 7.75 7.26
C THR A 563 -39.70 6.71 8.35
N ARG A 564 -40.03 5.45 7.97
CA ARG A 564 -40.29 4.39 8.96
C ARG A 564 -39.00 3.93 9.63
N THR A 565 -37.96 3.65 8.85
CA THR A 565 -36.63 3.27 9.37
C THR A 565 -35.99 4.39 10.15
N GLU A 566 -36.22 5.64 9.72
CA GLU A 566 -35.81 6.84 10.40
C GLU A 566 -36.35 6.92 11.83
N ALA A 567 -37.66 6.64 12.04
CA ALA A 567 -38.24 6.61 13.37
C ALA A 567 -37.58 5.55 14.27
N LEU A 568 -37.28 4.36 13.72
CA LEU A 568 -36.61 3.29 14.45
C LEU A 568 -35.16 3.67 14.83
N VAL A 569 -34.44 4.33 13.92
CA VAL A 569 -33.08 4.83 14.17
C VAL A 569 -33.11 5.87 15.29
N GLN A 570 -34.07 6.81 15.23
CA GLN A 570 -34.21 7.86 16.24
C GLN A 570 -34.53 7.27 17.61
N GLU A 571 -35.49 6.34 17.69
CA GLU A 571 -35.84 5.62 18.94
C GLU A 571 -34.64 4.83 19.48
N GLY A 572 -33.91 4.11 18.62
CA GLY A 572 -32.68 3.40 19.00
C GLY A 572 -31.59 4.33 19.55
N MET A 573 -31.43 5.50 18.93
CA MET A 573 -30.53 6.56 19.42
C MET A 573 -30.99 7.11 20.78
N ASP A 574 -32.28 7.42 20.94
CA ASP A 574 -32.81 7.92 22.20
C ASP A 574 -32.64 6.90 23.34
N ASN A 575 -32.89 5.61 23.08
CA ASN A 575 -32.63 4.53 24.01
C ASN A 575 -31.14 4.44 24.39
N LEU A 576 -30.25 4.57 23.41
CA LEU A 576 -28.80 4.52 23.62
C LEU A 576 -28.32 5.71 24.48
N MET A 577 -28.96 6.87 24.35
CA MET A 577 -28.58 8.10 25.08
C MET A 577 -28.99 8.09 26.56
N MET A 578 -29.94 7.28 26.96
CA MET A 578 -30.47 7.31 28.32
C MET A 578 -29.40 7.03 29.38
N GLY A 579 -29.29 7.91 30.38
CA GLY A 579 -28.39 7.78 31.52
C GLY A 579 -26.92 8.08 31.22
N ARG A 580 -26.57 8.43 29.99
CA ARG A 580 -25.20 8.69 29.54
C ARG A 580 -24.95 10.18 29.28
N THR A 581 -23.67 10.58 29.35
CA THR A 581 -23.23 11.88 28.83
C THR A 581 -23.14 11.79 27.31
N VAL A 582 -23.81 12.69 26.60
CA VAL A 582 -23.95 12.57 25.14
C VAL A 582 -23.54 13.87 24.46
N PHE A 583 -22.66 13.75 23.48
CA PHE A 583 -22.35 14.81 22.52
C PHE A 583 -22.98 14.45 21.16
N VAL A 584 -23.88 15.31 20.68
CA VAL A 584 -24.57 15.11 19.41
C VAL A 584 -24.21 16.20 18.44
N ILE A 585 -23.72 15.82 17.27
CA ILE A 585 -23.67 16.71 16.11
C ILE A 585 -25.07 16.64 15.49
N ALA A 586 -25.89 17.63 15.76
CA ALA A 586 -27.30 17.55 15.43
C ALA A 586 -27.58 18.21 14.08
N HIS A 587 -28.19 17.42 13.18
CA HIS A 587 -28.77 17.88 11.92
C HIS A 587 -30.30 17.95 11.98
N ARG A 588 -30.91 17.61 13.12
CA ARG A 588 -32.37 17.59 13.33
C ARG A 588 -32.80 18.47 14.49
N LEU A 589 -33.85 19.21 14.26
CA LEU A 589 -34.46 20.10 15.26
C LEU A 589 -34.98 19.33 16.48
N SER A 590 -35.52 18.10 16.31
CA SER A 590 -36.02 17.26 17.40
C SER A 590 -34.92 16.86 18.38
N THR A 591 -33.76 16.45 17.87
CA THR A 591 -32.61 16.05 18.68
C THR A 591 -32.02 17.24 19.45
N VAL A 592 -31.98 18.41 18.81
CA VAL A 592 -31.52 19.68 19.42
C VAL A 592 -32.46 20.09 20.55
N ARG A 593 -33.77 20.12 20.30
CA ARG A 593 -34.78 20.57 21.27
C ARG A 593 -34.71 19.84 22.60
N ASN A 594 -34.49 18.53 22.56
CA ASN A 594 -34.44 17.69 23.75
C ASN A 594 -33.08 17.70 24.46
N SER A 595 -32.13 18.55 24.03
CA SER A 595 -30.80 18.64 24.64
C SER A 595 -30.80 19.61 25.82
N LYS A 596 -30.09 19.24 26.90
CA LYS A 596 -29.97 20.10 28.10
C LYS A 596 -29.05 21.30 27.89
N ALA A 597 -28.16 21.22 26.92
CA ALA A 597 -27.32 22.32 26.50
C ALA A 597 -27.13 22.27 24.98
N ILE A 598 -27.29 23.40 24.33
CA ILE A 598 -27.08 23.60 22.91
C ILE A 598 -25.91 24.56 22.77
N MET A 599 -24.91 24.17 21.98
CA MET A 599 -23.76 24.99 21.63
C MET A 599 -23.87 25.37 20.16
N VAL A 600 -24.06 26.65 19.90
CA VAL A 600 -24.08 27.17 18.53
C VAL A 600 -22.65 27.55 18.16
N LEU A 601 -22.14 26.89 17.13
CA LEU A 601 -20.79 27.14 16.61
C LEU A 601 -20.87 27.95 15.31
N ASP A 602 -19.99 28.93 15.20
CA ASP A 602 -19.75 29.67 13.98
C ASP A 602 -18.26 30.01 13.86
N HIS A 603 -17.68 29.73 12.71
CA HIS A 603 -16.26 29.98 12.42
C HIS A 603 -15.30 29.54 13.55
N GLY A 604 -15.54 28.37 14.17
CA GLY A 604 -14.69 27.83 15.22
C GLY A 604 -14.90 28.41 16.61
N HIS A 605 -15.87 29.27 16.84
CA HIS A 605 -16.23 29.85 18.13
C HIS A 605 -17.58 29.34 18.62
N ILE A 606 -17.78 29.21 19.93
CA ILE A 606 -19.11 29.04 20.53
C ILE A 606 -19.73 30.42 20.68
N ILE A 607 -20.68 30.76 19.82
CA ILE A 607 -21.34 32.09 19.81
C ILE A 607 -22.57 32.16 20.70
N GLU A 608 -23.29 31.04 20.89
CA GLU A 608 -24.44 30.96 21.77
C GLU A 608 -24.41 29.66 22.60
N ARG A 609 -24.89 29.74 23.84
CA ARG A 609 -24.98 28.62 24.75
C ARG A 609 -26.23 28.69 25.59
N GLY A 610 -27.03 27.64 25.66
CA GLY A 610 -28.24 27.60 26.50
C GLY A 610 -29.06 26.34 26.26
N ASP A 611 -30.23 26.27 26.84
CA ASP A 611 -31.26 25.30 26.47
C ASP A 611 -32.16 25.87 25.35
N HIS A 612 -33.05 25.06 24.85
CA HIS A 612 -33.95 25.43 23.75
C HIS A 612 -34.75 26.70 24.06
N GLU A 613 -35.37 26.77 25.26
CA GLU A 613 -36.24 27.89 25.65
C GLU A 613 -35.47 29.19 25.76
N THR A 614 -34.31 29.15 26.41
CA THR A 614 -33.42 30.30 26.58
C THR A 614 -32.96 30.85 25.20
N LEU A 615 -32.48 29.99 24.31
CA LEU A 615 -31.98 30.41 23.02
C LEU A 615 -33.08 30.91 22.09
N ILE A 616 -34.30 30.34 22.13
CA ILE A 616 -35.44 30.86 21.40
C ILE A 616 -35.83 32.26 21.91
N ALA A 617 -35.80 32.47 23.23
CA ALA A 617 -36.12 33.79 23.82
C ALA A 617 -35.08 34.88 23.47
N GLN A 618 -33.79 34.49 23.29
CA GLN A 618 -32.73 35.39 22.88
C GLN A 618 -32.86 35.89 21.43
N LYS A 619 -33.60 35.17 20.59
CA LYS A 619 -33.79 35.49 19.15
C LYS A 619 -32.48 35.65 18.37
N GLY A 620 -31.46 34.91 18.74
CA GLY A 620 -30.14 34.92 18.12
C GLY A 620 -30.05 33.99 16.90
N VAL A 621 -28.82 33.49 16.63
CA VAL A 621 -28.53 32.59 15.49
C VAL A 621 -29.29 31.27 15.64
N TYR A 622 -29.40 30.71 16.86
CA TYR A 622 -30.19 29.51 17.11
C TYR A 622 -31.66 29.70 16.71
N TYR A 623 -32.26 30.83 17.06
CA TYR A 623 -33.64 31.14 16.70
C TYR A 623 -33.82 31.16 15.20
N GLN A 624 -32.91 31.80 14.47
CA GLN A 624 -32.94 31.88 13.02
C GLN A 624 -32.81 30.49 12.37
N LEU A 625 -31.90 29.66 12.84
CA LEU A 625 -31.74 28.25 12.41
C LEU A 625 -33.00 27.42 12.70
N TYR A 626 -33.61 27.61 13.86
CA TYR A 626 -34.82 26.89 14.27
C TYR A 626 -36.05 27.27 13.48
N THR A 627 -36.23 28.55 13.14
CA THR A 627 -37.37 29.07 12.41
C THR A 627 -37.26 28.96 10.89
N GLY A 628 -36.17 28.40 10.38
CA GLY A 628 -35.91 28.29 8.95
C GLY A 628 -35.54 29.61 8.27
N ALA A 629 -35.22 30.64 9.04
CA ALA A 629 -34.76 31.93 8.48
C ALA A 629 -33.31 31.85 7.97
N PHE A 630 -32.56 30.82 8.35
CA PHE A 630 -31.27 30.40 7.78
C PHE A 630 -31.39 28.95 7.32
N GLU A 631 -31.09 28.66 6.07
CA GLU A 631 -30.88 27.28 5.61
C GLU A 631 -29.55 26.78 6.20
N LEU A 632 -29.58 25.57 6.80
CA LEU A 632 -28.37 24.82 7.13
C LEU A 632 -27.81 24.28 5.81
N GLU A 633 -26.98 25.04 5.09
CA GLU A 633 -26.22 24.54 3.95
C GLU A 633 -25.13 23.54 4.40
#